data_1046375eb7c85823e5ab6143a38d94f1
#
_entry.id   1046375eb7c85823e5ab6143a38d94f1
#
_cell.length_a   1.000
_cell.length_b   1.000
_cell.length_c   1.000
_cell.angle_alpha   90.00
_cell.angle_beta   90.00
_cell.angle_gamma   90.00
#
_symmetry.space_group_name_H-M   'P 1'
#
loop_
_entity.id
_entity.type
_entity.pdbx_description
1 polymer ?
#
loop_
_entity_poly.entity_id
_entity_poly.type
_entity_poly.pdbx_seq_one_letter_code
_entity_poly.pdbx_strand_id
1 'polypeptide(L)'
;MWITIKKKVRTGDKMDKYINTPITEETTKDLHSGDYVYITGTIYVARDAAHKRMIEALDSGENLPIDIKDSTIYYMGPSPAREGRPIGSAGPTTATRMDKYAPTLLDLGEKAMIGKGKRSQEVIDAIIKNKAVYFAAVGGAGALLSKCIK
;
A
#
# COMPACT_ATOMS: atom_id res chain seq x y z
N MET A 1 7.60 -10.76 3.68
CA MET A 1 8.34 -9.55 4.11
C MET A 1 7.59 -8.91 5.28
N TRP A 2 8.23 -8.78 6.43
CA TRP A 2 7.64 -8.19 7.64
C TRP A 2 8.02 -6.71 7.70
N ILE A 3 7.06 -5.81 7.60
CA ILE A 3 7.30 -4.37 7.79
C ILE A 3 6.59 -3.93 9.07
N THR A 4 7.35 -3.78 10.16
CA THR A 4 6.84 -3.17 11.38
C THR A 4 7.25 -1.70 11.40
N ILE A 5 6.30 -0.79 11.26
CA ILE A 5 6.55 0.65 11.38
C ILE A 5 6.18 1.08 12.79
N LYS A 6 7.17 1.24 13.68
CA LYS A 6 6.97 1.80 15.01
C LYS A 6 7.35 3.28 15.01
N LYS A 7 6.40 4.16 15.28
CA LYS A 7 6.69 5.46 15.90
C LYS A 7 5.62 5.76 16.94
N LYS A 8 6.05 5.80 18.19
CA LYS A 8 5.21 6.10 19.35
C LYS A 8 5.11 7.62 19.52
N VAL A 9 3.98 8.20 19.19
CA VAL A 9 3.56 9.49 19.72
C VAL A 9 2.17 9.26 20.31
N ARG A 10 2.08 9.20 21.63
CA ARG A 10 0.81 9.05 22.33
C ARG A 10 0.18 10.39 22.58
N THR A 11 -1.06 10.55 22.10
CA THR A 11 -2.07 11.41 22.73
C THR A 11 -3.43 10.72 22.55
N GLY A 12 -3.99 10.19 23.64
CA GLY A 12 -5.32 9.56 23.69
C GLY A 12 -5.32 8.05 23.48
N ASP A 13 -6.27 7.36 24.10
CA ASP A 13 -6.49 5.90 24.06
C ASP A 13 -6.92 5.39 22.67
N LYS A 14 -6.02 5.38 21.71
CA LYS A 14 -6.19 4.63 20.47
C LYS A 14 -5.44 3.31 20.61
N MET A 15 -6.19 2.21 20.62
CA MET A 15 -5.60 0.87 20.62
C MET A 15 -4.94 0.59 19.28
N ASP A 16 -3.74 0.02 19.31
CA ASP A 16 -3.07 -0.51 18.13
C ASP A 16 -3.92 -1.64 17.53
N LYS A 17 -4.17 -1.60 16.24
CA LYS A 17 -4.93 -2.64 15.52
C LYS A 17 -3.99 -3.57 14.77
N TYR A 18 -4.26 -4.85 14.83
CA TYR A 18 -3.49 -5.90 14.15
C TYR A 18 -4.39 -6.58 13.13
N ILE A 19 -4.02 -6.52 11.86
CA ILE A 19 -4.79 -7.11 10.76
C ILE A 19 -3.90 -7.98 9.89
N ASN A 20 -4.51 -8.95 9.23
CA ASN A 20 -3.84 -9.85 8.31
C ASN A 20 -4.32 -9.60 6.86
N THR A 21 -3.42 -9.82 5.90
CA THR A 21 -3.80 -9.89 4.49
C THR A 21 -4.23 -11.33 4.14
N PRO A 22 -5.13 -11.52 3.19
CA PRO A 22 -5.84 -10.52 2.40
C PRO A 22 -6.78 -9.66 3.26
N ILE A 23 -6.85 -8.35 2.92
CA ILE A 23 -7.74 -7.41 3.58
C ILE A 23 -9.10 -7.46 2.89
N THR A 24 -10.15 -7.74 3.66
CA THR A 24 -11.52 -7.86 3.16
C THR A 24 -12.39 -6.70 3.65
N GLU A 25 -13.61 -6.59 3.14
CA GLU A 25 -14.59 -5.62 3.64
C GLU A 25 -14.85 -5.79 5.15
N GLU A 26 -14.87 -7.03 5.63
CA GLU A 26 -15.04 -7.32 7.05
C GLU A 26 -13.92 -6.70 7.91
N THR A 27 -12.68 -6.76 7.39
CA THR A 27 -11.52 -6.14 8.06
C THR A 27 -11.60 -4.62 8.02
N THR A 28 -12.03 -4.03 6.91
CA THR A 28 -12.02 -2.58 6.72
C THR A 28 -13.11 -1.85 7.51
N LYS A 29 -14.26 -2.50 7.77
CA LYS A 29 -15.38 -1.87 8.47
C LYS A 29 -15.05 -1.37 9.89
N ASP A 30 -14.08 -2.01 10.56
CA ASP A 30 -13.68 -1.69 11.92
C ASP A 30 -12.50 -0.69 11.98
N LEU A 31 -12.03 -0.23 10.82
CA LEU A 31 -10.93 0.72 10.73
C LEU A 31 -11.45 2.16 10.66
N HIS A 32 -10.83 3.04 11.46
CA HIS A 32 -11.19 4.45 11.52
C HIS A 32 -9.98 5.34 11.21
N SER A 33 -10.25 6.51 10.67
CA SER A 33 -9.19 7.49 10.41
C SER A 33 -8.40 7.81 11.68
N GLY A 34 -7.08 7.69 11.58
CA GLY A 34 -6.15 7.92 12.68
C GLY A 34 -5.83 6.67 13.52
N ASP A 35 -6.34 5.51 13.17
CA ASP A 35 -5.91 4.25 13.78
C ASP A 35 -4.45 3.95 13.43
N TYR A 36 -3.72 3.34 14.38
CA TYR A 36 -2.44 2.72 14.13
C TYR A 36 -2.65 1.24 13.81
N VAL A 37 -2.18 0.82 12.64
CA VAL A 37 -2.44 -0.52 12.13
C VAL A 37 -1.13 -1.26 11.86
N TYR A 38 -1.03 -2.49 12.36
CA TYR A 38 0.04 -3.43 12.05
C TYR A 38 -0.50 -4.47 11.08
N ILE A 39 0.09 -4.54 9.89
CA ILE A 39 -0.35 -5.42 8.81
C ILE A 39 0.62 -6.57 8.68
N THR A 40 0.09 -7.80 8.70
CA THR A 40 0.84 -9.04 8.54
C THR A 40 0.32 -9.82 7.34
N GLY A 41 1.23 -10.41 6.57
CA GLY A 41 0.90 -11.28 5.44
C GLY A 41 1.51 -10.82 4.12
N THR A 42 0.93 -11.23 3.00
CA THR A 42 1.43 -10.88 1.67
C THR A 42 1.04 -9.44 1.31
N ILE A 43 2.04 -8.65 0.97
CA ILE A 43 1.87 -7.28 0.49
C ILE A 43 2.65 -7.15 -0.82
N TYR A 44 1.98 -6.80 -1.89
CA TYR A 44 2.63 -6.53 -3.17
C TYR A 44 3.30 -5.18 -3.15
N VAL A 45 4.35 -5.04 -3.93
CA VAL A 45 5.08 -3.78 -4.08
C VAL A 45 4.95 -3.30 -5.51
N ALA A 46 4.35 -2.14 -5.70
CA ALA A 46 4.20 -1.54 -7.01
C ALA A 46 4.16 -0.01 -6.93
N ARG A 47 4.77 0.65 -7.91
CA ARG A 47 4.61 2.08 -8.12
C ARG A 47 4.43 2.39 -9.61
N ASP A 48 4.77 3.60 -10.06
CA ASP A 48 4.45 4.15 -11.38
C ASP A 48 4.55 3.15 -12.54
N ALA A 49 5.71 2.53 -12.72
CA ALA A 49 5.95 1.64 -13.86
C ALA A 49 5.11 0.36 -13.77
N ALA A 50 4.96 -0.20 -12.58
CA ALA A 50 4.16 -1.41 -12.37
C ALA A 50 2.67 -1.10 -12.57
N HIS A 51 2.16 0.01 -12.03
CA HIS A 51 0.78 0.43 -12.25
C HIS A 51 0.48 0.67 -13.73
N LYS A 52 1.38 1.37 -14.43
CA LYS A 52 1.24 1.58 -15.87
C LYS A 52 1.14 0.25 -16.63
N ARG A 53 2.04 -0.71 -16.36
CA ARG A 53 2.03 -2.03 -17.01
C ARG A 53 0.76 -2.82 -16.69
N MET A 54 0.23 -2.72 -15.47
CA MET A 54 -1.03 -3.37 -15.12
C MET A 54 -2.20 -2.82 -15.96
N ILE A 55 -2.28 -1.50 -16.15
CA ILE A 55 -3.32 -0.91 -17.00
C ILE A 55 -3.12 -1.28 -18.47
N GLU A 56 -1.88 -1.23 -18.97
CA GLU A 56 -1.58 -1.64 -20.35
C GLU A 56 -1.95 -3.11 -20.62
N ALA A 57 -1.72 -4.00 -19.65
CA ALA A 57 -2.15 -5.40 -19.73
C ALA A 57 -3.68 -5.53 -19.79
N LEU A 58 -4.40 -4.79 -18.95
CA LEU A 58 -5.87 -4.76 -18.98
C LEU A 58 -6.42 -4.25 -20.30
N ASP A 59 -5.84 -3.18 -20.85
CA ASP A 59 -6.23 -2.58 -22.13
C ASP A 59 -5.99 -3.55 -23.29
N SER A 60 -4.97 -4.41 -23.17
CA SER A 60 -4.64 -5.45 -24.15
C SER A 60 -5.40 -6.77 -23.94
N GLY A 61 -6.26 -6.85 -22.93
CA GLY A 61 -6.99 -8.07 -22.56
C GLY A 61 -6.12 -9.17 -21.97
N GLU A 62 -4.95 -8.81 -21.45
CA GLU A 62 -4.03 -9.73 -20.78
C GLU A 62 -4.36 -9.86 -19.29
N ASN A 63 -3.94 -10.97 -18.68
CA ASN A 63 -4.08 -11.16 -17.25
C ASN A 63 -3.10 -10.27 -16.47
N LEU A 64 -3.54 -9.77 -15.32
CA LEU A 64 -2.66 -9.08 -14.38
C LEU A 64 -1.58 -10.03 -13.84
N PRO A 65 -0.37 -9.52 -13.53
CA PRO A 65 0.72 -10.33 -12.97
C PRO A 65 0.48 -10.77 -11.52
N ILE A 66 -0.57 -10.25 -10.89
CA ILE A 66 -0.98 -10.58 -9.52
C ILE A 66 -2.48 -10.77 -9.47
N ASP A 67 -2.96 -11.53 -8.48
CA ASP A 67 -4.37 -11.51 -8.13
C ASP A 67 -4.69 -10.19 -7.44
N ILE A 68 -5.44 -9.33 -8.14
CA ILE A 68 -5.78 -8.00 -7.66
C ILE A 68 -6.88 -8.01 -6.60
N LYS A 69 -7.73 -9.05 -6.60
CA LYS A 69 -8.84 -9.15 -5.65
C LYS A 69 -8.31 -9.28 -4.22
N ASP A 70 -8.84 -8.43 -3.34
CA ASP A 70 -8.46 -8.33 -1.92
C ASP A 70 -6.95 -8.08 -1.69
N SER A 71 -6.25 -7.62 -2.74
CA SER A 71 -4.82 -7.34 -2.66
C SER A 71 -4.51 -6.10 -1.83
N THR A 72 -3.31 -6.10 -1.28
CA THR A 72 -2.70 -4.95 -0.60
C THR A 72 -1.45 -4.54 -1.36
N ILE A 73 -1.39 -3.29 -1.81
CA ILE A 73 -0.26 -2.78 -2.58
C ILE A 73 0.47 -1.67 -1.81
N TYR A 74 1.75 -1.89 -1.56
CA TYR A 74 2.65 -0.89 -1.01
C TYR A 74 3.31 -0.09 -2.13
N TYR A 75 3.05 1.20 -2.15
CA TYR A 75 3.62 2.13 -3.11
C TYR A 75 5.08 2.42 -2.79
N MET A 76 5.93 1.51 -3.18
CA MET A 76 7.37 1.57 -2.94
C MET A 76 8.11 1.19 -4.22
N GLY A 77 9.23 1.85 -4.47
CA GLY A 77 10.18 1.50 -5.50
C GLY A 77 11.56 1.63 -4.90
N PRO A 78 12.22 0.51 -4.60
CA PRO A 78 13.51 0.55 -3.95
C PRO A 78 14.56 1.20 -4.85
N SER A 79 15.53 1.86 -4.25
CA SER A 79 16.77 2.21 -4.96
C SER A 79 17.62 0.94 -5.18
N PRO A 80 18.56 0.96 -6.14
CA PRO A 80 19.43 -0.17 -6.37
C PRO A 80 20.12 -0.64 -5.09
N ALA A 81 20.27 -1.94 -4.95
CA ALA A 81 20.97 -2.54 -3.83
C ALA A 81 22.46 -2.13 -3.83
N ARG A 82 23.00 -1.93 -2.65
CA ARG A 82 24.46 -1.85 -2.45
C ARG A 82 25.01 -3.26 -2.29
N GLU A 83 26.31 -3.42 -2.52
CA GLU A 83 26.99 -4.69 -2.31
C GLU A 83 26.70 -5.27 -0.91
N GLY A 84 26.40 -6.56 -0.84
CA GLY A 84 26.06 -7.26 0.38
C GLY A 84 24.67 -6.95 0.96
N ARG A 85 23.78 -6.25 0.22
CA ARG A 85 22.41 -5.96 0.65
C ARG A 85 21.38 -6.44 -0.38
N PRO A 86 20.23 -7.00 0.07
CA PRO A 86 19.19 -7.47 -0.84
C PRO A 86 18.48 -6.34 -1.57
N ILE A 87 18.46 -5.13 -0.98
CA ILE A 87 17.68 -4.00 -1.49
C ILE A 87 18.30 -2.66 -1.05
N GLY A 88 18.06 -1.60 -1.80
CA GLY A 88 18.36 -0.23 -1.40
C GLY A 88 17.27 0.40 -0.52
N SER A 89 17.15 1.72 -0.53
CA SER A 89 16.13 2.44 0.25
C SER A 89 14.72 1.98 -0.14
N ALA A 90 13.91 1.58 0.84
CA ALA A 90 12.60 0.96 0.68
C ALA A 90 11.47 1.78 1.34
N GLY A 91 11.46 3.09 1.14
CA GLY A 91 10.47 3.99 1.70
C GLY A 91 9.21 4.16 0.84
N PRO A 92 8.09 4.60 1.46
CA PRO A 92 6.87 4.85 0.72
C PRO A 92 7.02 6.00 -0.27
N THR A 93 6.47 5.83 -1.46
CA THR A 93 6.39 6.86 -2.49
C THR A 93 5.14 7.73 -2.30
N THR A 94 5.14 8.92 -2.89
CA THR A 94 3.98 9.82 -2.91
C THR A 94 2.84 9.17 -3.68
N ALA A 95 1.70 8.97 -3.01
CA ALA A 95 0.58 8.18 -3.54
C ALA A 95 -0.12 8.82 -4.73
N THR A 96 -0.16 10.15 -4.83
CA THR A 96 -0.78 10.89 -5.95
C THR A 96 -0.22 10.50 -7.32
N ARG A 97 0.99 9.95 -7.37
CA ARG A 97 1.58 9.46 -8.63
C ARG A 97 0.82 8.28 -9.22
N MET A 98 0.12 7.52 -8.39
CA MET A 98 -0.69 6.37 -8.79
C MET A 98 -2.17 6.72 -8.97
N ASP A 99 -2.59 7.96 -8.68
CA ASP A 99 -4.02 8.32 -8.64
C ASP A 99 -4.74 8.09 -9.97
N LYS A 100 -4.06 8.27 -11.09
CA LYS A 100 -4.64 8.01 -12.43
C LYS A 100 -4.89 6.52 -12.72
N TYR A 101 -4.32 5.61 -11.95
CA TYR A 101 -4.45 4.17 -12.14
C TYR A 101 -5.33 3.52 -11.05
N ALA A 102 -5.28 4.06 -9.85
CA ALA A 102 -5.88 3.47 -8.66
C ALA A 102 -7.40 3.22 -8.78
N PRO A 103 -8.23 4.09 -9.35
CA PRO A 103 -9.66 3.82 -9.48
C PRO A 103 -9.96 2.53 -10.25
N THR A 104 -9.26 2.27 -11.36
CA THR A 104 -9.42 1.04 -12.14
C THR A 104 -9.07 -0.20 -11.34
N LEU A 105 -7.94 -0.18 -10.60
CA LEU A 105 -7.52 -1.32 -9.79
C LEU A 105 -8.46 -1.55 -8.59
N LEU A 106 -8.97 -0.49 -7.99
CA LEU A 106 -9.98 -0.56 -6.94
C LEU A 106 -11.28 -1.20 -7.45
N ASP A 107 -11.72 -0.82 -8.65
CA ASP A 107 -12.92 -1.41 -9.28
C ASP A 107 -12.72 -2.90 -9.65
N LEU A 108 -11.48 -3.34 -9.84
CA LEU A 108 -11.13 -4.75 -10.03
C LEU A 108 -10.93 -5.52 -8.70
N GLY A 109 -11.01 -4.84 -7.57
CA GLY A 109 -10.99 -5.49 -6.26
C GLY A 109 -9.74 -5.25 -5.41
N GLU A 110 -8.81 -4.37 -5.83
CA GLU A 110 -7.76 -3.91 -4.91
C GLU A 110 -8.40 -3.38 -3.62
N LYS A 111 -7.98 -3.88 -2.48
CA LYS A 111 -8.65 -3.56 -1.21
C LYS A 111 -7.85 -2.61 -0.33
N ALA A 112 -6.55 -2.61 -0.44
CA ALA A 112 -5.71 -1.78 0.42
C ALA A 112 -4.50 -1.20 -0.31
N MET A 113 -4.24 0.07 -0.06
CA MET A 113 -3.09 0.79 -0.56
C MET A 113 -2.27 1.34 0.61
N ILE A 114 -0.94 1.24 0.50
CA ILE A 114 -0.01 1.79 1.49
C ILE A 114 0.90 2.80 0.79
N GLY A 115 0.88 4.04 1.23
CA GLY A 115 1.68 5.10 0.61
C GLY A 115 1.85 6.31 1.51
N LYS A 116 2.27 7.43 0.96
CA LYS A 116 2.34 8.70 1.69
C LYS A 116 1.69 9.84 0.92
N GLY A 117 1.25 10.86 1.64
CA GLY A 117 0.60 12.04 1.08
C GLY A 117 -0.91 11.86 0.89
N LYS A 118 -1.52 12.85 0.28
CA LYS A 118 -2.96 12.87 0.02
C LYS A 118 -3.31 12.09 -1.24
N ARG A 119 -4.60 11.77 -1.38
CA ARG A 119 -5.18 11.18 -2.59
C ARG A 119 -6.06 12.23 -3.29
N SER A 120 -6.23 12.09 -4.59
CA SER A 120 -7.21 12.88 -5.34
C SER A 120 -8.64 12.53 -4.91
N GLN A 121 -9.60 13.44 -5.19
CA GLN A 121 -11.00 13.19 -4.87
C GLN A 121 -11.54 11.96 -5.59
N GLU A 122 -11.16 11.77 -6.84
CA GLU A 122 -11.51 10.61 -7.65
C GLU A 122 -11.12 9.28 -7.00
N VAL A 123 -9.90 9.22 -6.44
CA VAL A 123 -9.45 8.03 -5.70
C VAL A 123 -10.18 7.88 -4.38
N ILE A 124 -10.48 8.96 -3.68
CA ILE A 124 -11.26 8.92 -2.44
C ILE A 124 -12.65 8.35 -2.72
N ASP A 125 -13.30 8.79 -3.78
CA ASP A 125 -14.63 8.30 -4.18
C ASP A 125 -14.58 6.80 -4.57
N ALA A 126 -13.52 6.38 -5.27
CA ALA A 126 -13.32 4.98 -5.60
C ALA A 126 -13.04 4.11 -4.35
N ILE A 127 -12.30 4.62 -3.36
CA ILE A 127 -12.08 3.95 -2.06
C ILE A 127 -13.41 3.73 -1.34
N ILE A 128 -14.25 4.75 -1.27
CA ILE A 128 -15.56 4.69 -0.62
C ILE A 128 -16.46 3.69 -1.35
N LYS A 129 -16.56 3.80 -2.68
CA LYS A 129 -17.36 2.91 -3.54
C LYS A 129 -17.00 1.45 -3.33
N ASN A 130 -15.70 1.14 -3.29
CA ASN A 130 -15.20 -0.23 -3.23
C ASN A 130 -14.93 -0.72 -1.79
N LYS A 131 -15.27 0.08 -0.77
CA LYS A 131 -15.02 -0.21 0.66
C LYS A 131 -13.56 -0.62 0.90
N ALA A 132 -12.66 0.07 0.23
CA ALA A 132 -11.22 -0.11 0.33
C ALA A 132 -10.62 0.80 1.41
N VAL A 133 -9.32 0.68 1.66
CA VAL A 133 -8.63 1.49 2.66
C VAL A 133 -7.30 2.02 2.14
N TYR A 134 -6.95 3.23 2.53
CA TYR A 134 -5.65 3.80 2.30
C TYR A 134 -4.90 3.97 3.63
N PHE A 135 -3.76 3.29 3.75
CA PHE A 135 -2.86 3.39 4.89
C PHE A 135 -1.75 4.38 4.62
N ALA A 136 -1.66 5.40 5.44
CA ALA A 136 -0.59 6.39 5.38
C ALA A 136 0.67 5.86 6.08
N ALA A 137 1.72 5.60 5.31
CA ALA A 137 3.02 5.22 5.85
C ALA A 137 3.88 6.44 6.16
N VAL A 138 4.74 6.31 7.17
CA VAL A 138 5.66 7.38 7.56
C VAL A 138 6.76 7.54 6.52
N GLY A 139 6.92 8.75 5.98
CA GLY A 139 8.03 9.09 5.08
C GLY A 139 9.38 9.21 5.80
N GLY A 140 10.48 9.21 5.01
CA GLY A 140 11.83 9.40 5.52
C GLY A 140 12.51 8.17 6.15
N ALA A 141 11.79 7.06 6.31
CA ALA A 141 12.29 5.83 6.95
C ALA A 141 12.87 4.80 5.96
N GLY A 142 13.03 5.13 4.69
CA GLY A 142 13.41 4.16 3.64
C GLY A 142 14.72 3.42 3.89
N ALA A 143 15.73 4.11 4.41
CA ALA A 143 17.02 3.50 4.75
C ALA A 143 16.92 2.57 5.97
N LEU A 144 16.02 2.88 6.92
CA LEU A 144 15.76 2.01 8.07
C LEU A 144 14.98 0.78 7.65
N LEU A 145 13.94 0.95 6.84
CA LEU A 145 13.11 -0.13 6.33
C LEU A 145 13.92 -1.13 5.50
N SER A 146 14.87 -0.65 4.69
CA SER A 146 15.74 -1.54 3.91
C SER A 146 16.58 -2.50 4.76
N LYS A 147 16.90 -2.14 6.00
CA LYS A 147 17.63 -3.02 6.93
C LYS A 147 16.77 -4.15 7.50
N CYS A 148 15.44 -4.04 7.40
CA CYS A 148 14.50 -5.05 7.88
C CYS A 148 14.16 -6.09 6.80
N ILE A 149 14.63 -5.89 5.56
CA ILE A 149 14.42 -6.80 4.43
C ILE A 149 15.59 -7.78 4.36
N LYS A 150 15.24 -9.06 4.30
CA LYS A 150 16.20 -10.18 4.27
C LYS A 150 16.20 -10.85 2.90
#